data_4c9d9d5fc6f371a6c35f8bb7c3241024
#
_entry.id   4c9d9d5fc6f371a6c35f8bb7c3241024
#
_cell.length_a   1.000
_cell.length_b   1.000
_cell.length_c   1.000
_cell.angle_alpha   90.00
_cell.angle_beta   90.00
_cell.angle_gamma   90.00
#
_symmetry.space_group_name_H-M   'P 1'
#
loop_
_entity.id
_entity.type
_entity.pdbx_description
1 polymer ?
#
loop_
_entity_poly.entity_id
_entity_poly.type
_entity_poly.pdbx_seq_one_letter_code
_entity_poly.pdbx_strand_id
1 'polypeptide(L)'
;DLKNASLWEVSDGLEFGREEHVLAGNDVEEIVFPYTLKEIGRYIFYGCGNLKKLEFSDSLMQIGCGAFTGCHALEKLTVHMRQGKKSGVKEMLGEMWQRIDVNFLYEYEEARLVFAEDYDEAVENTPARILYTEYHGSGSNYRQCFYDKELNYQEYDRLFEMAVAMDKLEVLVDMSFGRLEFPYELTGKARENYREYIRD
;
A
#
# COMPACT_ATOMS: atom_id res chain seq x y z
N ASP A 1 10.59 12.89 15.26
CA ASP A 1 11.61 12.19 14.47
C ASP A 1 11.87 10.81 15.10
N LEU A 2 11.40 9.75 14.47
CA LEU A 2 11.50 8.36 14.94
C LEU A 2 12.79 7.66 14.46
N LYS A 3 13.71 8.38 13.82
CA LYS A 3 14.95 7.79 13.25
C LYS A 3 15.80 7.00 14.25
N ASN A 4 15.67 7.31 15.53
CA ASN A 4 16.38 6.63 16.61
C ASN A 4 15.44 5.90 17.58
N ALA A 5 14.17 5.75 17.23
CA ALA A 5 13.22 5.05 18.08
C ALA A 5 13.33 3.54 17.87
N SER A 6 13.45 2.80 18.96
CA SER A 6 13.40 1.34 18.95
C SER A 6 11.95 0.87 18.96
N LEU A 7 11.21 1.12 17.88
CA LEU A 7 9.78 0.76 17.79
C LEU A 7 9.54 -0.75 17.89
N TRP A 8 10.53 -1.56 17.60
CA TRP A 8 10.47 -3.01 17.74
C TRP A 8 10.43 -3.47 19.22
N GLU A 9 10.90 -2.66 20.15
CA GLU A 9 10.83 -2.95 21.60
C GLU A 9 9.42 -2.76 22.16
N VAL A 10 8.56 -2.08 21.43
CA VAL A 10 7.18 -1.77 21.83
C VAL A 10 6.21 -2.85 21.35
N SER A 11 6.67 -3.81 20.54
CA SER A 11 5.83 -4.63 19.70
C SER A 11 5.12 -5.78 20.38
N ASP A 12 5.75 -6.46 21.30
CA ASP A 12 5.19 -7.67 21.88
C ASP A 12 4.51 -7.41 23.23
N GLY A 13 3.23 -7.75 23.28
CA GLY A 13 2.42 -7.70 24.49
C GLY A 13 1.60 -6.43 24.69
N LEU A 14 1.64 -5.45 23.77
CA LEU A 14 0.71 -4.34 23.80
C LEU A 14 -0.70 -4.82 23.40
N GLU A 15 -1.66 -4.51 24.22
CA GLU A 15 -3.07 -4.74 23.95
C GLU A 15 -3.72 -3.42 23.56
N PHE A 16 -4.57 -3.45 22.55
CA PHE A 16 -5.37 -2.31 22.14
C PHE A 16 -6.19 -1.77 23.32
N GLY A 17 -6.14 -0.43 23.49
CA GLY A 17 -6.86 0.25 24.56
C GLY A 17 -6.07 0.48 25.85
N ARG A 18 -4.80 0.06 25.89
CA ARG A 18 -3.91 0.43 27.01
C ARG A 18 -3.19 1.74 26.70
N GLU A 19 -2.78 2.44 27.78
CA GLU A 19 -2.04 3.69 27.67
C GLU A 19 -0.65 3.54 26.99
N GLU A 20 -0.17 2.31 26.90
CA GLU A 20 1.09 1.97 26.23
C GLU A 20 1.06 2.13 24.72
N HIS A 21 -0.11 2.27 24.08
CA HIS A 21 -0.24 2.60 22.65
C HIS A 21 0.08 4.07 22.38
N VAL A 22 1.29 4.47 22.67
CA VAL A 22 1.72 5.88 22.72
C VAL A 22 1.55 6.62 21.40
N LEU A 23 1.56 5.91 20.26
CA LEU A 23 1.43 6.51 18.94
C LEU A 23 0.00 6.39 18.38
N ALA A 24 -0.87 5.61 18.99
CA ALA A 24 -2.25 5.46 18.54
C ALA A 24 -3.02 6.80 18.65
N GLY A 25 -3.78 7.15 17.61
CA GLY A 25 -4.56 8.39 17.55
C GLY A 25 -3.73 9.67 17.48
N ASN A 26 -2.43 9.59 17.17
CA ASN A 26 -1.55 10.75 17.07
C ASN A 26 -1.83 11.55 15.79
N ASP A 27 -1.65 12.88 15.85
CA ASP A 27 -1.86 13.80 14.72
C ASP A 27 -0.66 13.89 13.77
N VAL A 28 0.23 12.90 13.78
CA VAL A 28 1.39 12.86 12.90
C VAL A 28 0.96 12.73 11.42
N GLU A 29 1.58 13.53 10.54
CA GLU A 29 1.29 13.49 9.09
C GLU A 29 2.29 12.66 8.28
N GLU A 30 3.54 12.58 8.72
CA GLU A 30 4.62 11.87 8.02
C GLU A 30 5.55 11.19 9.01
N ILE A 31 5.90 9.94 8.73
CA ILE A 31 6.83 9.17 9.55
C ILE A 31 7.94 8.63 8.64
N VAL A 32 9.19 8.89 9.07
CA VAL A 32 10.39 8.26 8.48
C VAL A 32 10.97 7.32 9.52
N PHE A 33 10.91 6.03 9.22
CA PHE A 33 11.46 5.00 10.10
C PHE A 33 12.97 4.84 9.92
N PRO A 34 13.70 4.47 10.98
CA PRO A 34 15.09 4.09 10.83
C PRO A 34 15.24 2.89 9.89
N TYR A 35 16.25 2.90 9.05
CA TYR A 35 16.49 1.81 8.09
C TYR A 35 16.81 0.46 8.73
N THR A 36 17.06 0.43 10.02
CA THR A 36 17.31 -0.79 10.80
C THR A 36 16.05 -1.38 11.43
N LEU A 37 14.91 -0.69 11.32
CA LEU A 37 13.64 -1.17 11.87
C LEU A 37 13.22 -2.45 11.16
N LYS A 38 12.92 -3.50 11.93
CA LYS A 38 12.54 -4.82 11.40
C LYS A 38 11.08 -5.16 11.60
N GLU A 39 10.48 -4.58 12.62
CA GLU A 39 9.14 -4.93 13.07
C GLU A 39 8.39 -3.70 13.58
N ILE A 40 7.09 -3.64 13.30
CA ILE A 40 6.13 -2.74 13.91
C ILE A 40 5.10 -3.59 14.65
N GLY A 41 4.85 -3.26 15.91
CA GLY A 41 3.93 -4.00 16.75
C GLY A 41 2.47 -3.79 16.41
N ARG A 42 1.61 -4.50 17.10
CA ARG A 42 0.15 -4.41 16.93
C ARG A 42 -0.36 -3.04 17.38
N TYR A 43 -1.29 -2.49 16.61
CA TYR A 43 -2.02 -1.25 16.93
C TYR A 43 -1.18 -0.01 17.19
N ILE A 44 0.12 0.00 16.83
CA ILE A 44 1.04 1.11 17.14
C ILE A 44 0.57 2.44 16.55
N PHE A 45 0.05 2.45 15.32
CA PHE A 45 -0.47 3.64 14.64
C PHE A 45 -2.00 3.62 14.48
N TYR A 46 -2.68 2.80 15.28
CA TYR A 46 -4.15 2.71 15.21
C TYR A 46 -4.80 4.09 15.35
N GLY A 47 -5.65 4.44 14.37
CA GLY A 47 -6.40 5.69 14.41
C GLY A 47 -5.57 6.95 14.14
N CYS A 48 -4.33 6.84 13.61
CA CYS A 48 -3.55 7.99 13.15
C CYS A 48 -4.16 8.54 11.84
N GLY A 49 -5.34 9.16 11.95
CA GLY A 49 -6.16 9.59 10.82
C GLY A 49 -5.54 10.69 9.96
N ASN A 50 -4.51 11.40 10.44
CA ASN A 50 -3.80 12.44 9.71
C ASN A 50 -2.51 11.95 9.04
N LEU A 51 -2.11 10.70 9.27
CA LEU A 51 -0.90 10.12 8.70
C LEU A 51 -1.07 9.94 7.18
N LYS A 52 -0.27 10.67 6.40
CA LYS A 52 -0.33 10.71 4.92
C LYS A 52 0.79 9.93 4.26
N LYS A 53 1.98 9.91 4.90
CA LYS A 53 3.18 9.34 4.27
C LYS A 53 3.99 8.50 5.26
N LEU A 54 4.50 7.39 4.75
CA LEU A 54 5.48 6.55 5.44
C LEU A 54 6.72 6.34 4.58
N GLU A 55 7.89 6.45 5.19
CA GLU A 55 9.16 6.11 4.56
C GLU A 55 9.89 5.08 5.44
N PHE A 56 10.35 3.99 4.83
CA PHE A 56 11.03 2.88 5.52
C PHE A 56 11.93 2.09 4.56
N SER A 57 12.65 1.10 5.08
CA SER A 57 13.46 0.21 4.25
C SER A 57 12.91 -1.22 4.23
N ASP A 58 13.43 -2.02 3.31
CA ASP A 58 13.18 -3.45 3.18
C ASP A 58 13.63 -4.28 4.40
N SER A 59 14.29 -3.67 5.38
CA SER A 59 14.52 -4.28 6.70
C SER A 59 13.22 -4.51 7.47
N LEU A 60 12.20 -3.65 7.25
CA LEU A 60 10.90 -3.77 7.88
C LEU A 60 10.09 -4.89 7.21
N MET A 61 10.09 -6.04 7.89
CA MET A 61 9.53 -7.27 7.38
C MET A 61 8.30 -7.76 8.14
N GLN A 62 8.04 -7.24 9.34
CA GLN A 62 6.94 -7.68 10.18
C GLN A 62 6.08 -6.49 10.58
N ILE A 63 4.78 -6.61 10.31
CA ILE A 63 3.78 -5.61 10.66
C ILE A 63 2.74 -6.31 11.53
N GLY A 64 2.57 -5.82 12.73
CA GLY A 64 1.58 -6.35 13.67
C GLY A 64 0.16 -6.03 13.23
N CYS A 65 -0.77 -6.94 13.49
CA CYS A 65 -2.19 -6.77 13.15
C CYS A 65 -2.73 -5.45 13.72
N GLY A 66 -3.49 -4.71 12.90
CA GLY A 66 -4.10 -3.44 13.29
C GLY A 66 -3.13 -2.26 13.37
N ALA A 67 -1.86 -2.45 12.98
CA ALA A 67 -0.85 -1.41 13.13
C ALA A 67 -1.24 -0.09 12.45
N PHE A 68 -1.88 -0.14 11.29
CA PHE A 68 -2.31 1.02 10.51
C PHE A 68 -3.82 1.14 10.34
N THR A 69 -4.59 0.35 11.08
CA THR A 69 -6.06 0.43 11.04
C THR A 69 -6.51 1.84 11.48
N GLY A 70 -7.35 2.48 10.66
CA GLY A 70 -7.82 3.84 10.90
C GLY A 70 -6.89 4.96 10.39
N CYS A 71 -5.79 4.63 9.70
CA CYS A 71 -4.92 5.60 9.03
C CYS A 71 -5.52 5.98 7.65
N HIS A 72 -6.71 6.56 7.63
CA HIS A 72 -7.47 6.80 6.39
C HIS A 72 -6.86 7.85 5.47
N ALA A 73 -6.00 8.74 5.97
CA ALA A 73 -5.30 9.73 5.16
C ALA A 73 -4.01 9.19 4.52
N LEU A 74 -3.60 7.96 4.84
CA LEU A 74 -2.36 7.41 4.30
C LEU A 74 -2.52 7.15 2.80
N GLU A 75 -1.70 7.84 2.01
CA GLU A 75 -1.74 7.87 0.55
C GLU A 75 -0.43 7.44 -0.10
N LYS A 76 0.70 7.50 0.65
CA LYS A 76 2.02 7.27 0.06
C LYS A 76 2.95 6.45 0.96
N LEU A 77 3.55 5.43 0.36
CA LEU A 77 4.66 4.67 0.93
C LEU A 77 5.93 4.89 0.10
N THR A 78 7.05 5.14 0.78
CA THR A 78 8.38 5.18 0.15
C THR A 78 9.24 4.09 0.78
N VAL A 79 9.73 3.17 -0.03
CA VAL A 79 10.42 1.95 0.42
C VAL A 79 11.83 1.90 -0.15
N HIS A 80 12.84 1.99 0.70
CA HIS A 80 14.24 1.86 0.33
C HIS A 80 14.64 0.38 0.23
N MET A 81 14.81 -0.13 -0.98
CA MET A 81 15.17 -1.51 -1.27
C MET A 81 16.68 -1.67 -1.25
N ARG A 82 17.26 -2.06 -0.12
CA ARG A 82 18.71 -2.14 0.13
C ARG A 82 19.23 -3.57 0.25
N GLN A 83 18.40 -4.52 0.65
CA GLN A 83 18.81 -5.89 0.96
C GLN A 83 18.29 -6.91 -0.05
N GLY A 84 17.33 -6.52 -0.90
CA GLY A 84 16.76 -7.44 -1.88
C GLY A 84 15.45 -6.94 -2.46
N LYS A 85 14.49 -7.85 -2.65
CA LYS A 85 13.21 -7.55 -3.29
C LYS A 85 12.00 -7.72 -2.35
N LYS A 86 12.22 -8.24 -1.13
CA LYS A 86 11.15 -8.48 -0.15
C LYS A 86 11.01 -7.28 0.78
N SER A 87 9.78 -6.99 1.22
CA SER A 87 9.48 -5.94 2.18
C SER A 87 8.15 -6.19 2.90
N GLY A 88 7.87 -5.43 3.96
CA GLY A 88 6.59 -5.49 4.68
C GLY A 88 5.43 -4.75 3.99
N VAL A 89 5.57 -4.34 2.73
CA VAL A 89 4.53 -3.60 2.00
C VAL A 89 3.24 -4.41 1.86
N LYS A 90 3.35 -5.72 1.60
CA LYS A 90 2.17 -6.60 1.48
C LYS A 90 1.29 -6.53 2.72
N GLU A 91 1.90 -6.64 3.89
CA GLU A 91 1.21 -6.61 5.17
C GLU A 91 0.57 -5.25 5.43
N MET A 92 1.26 -4.15 5.10
CA MET A 92 0.70 -2.80 5.22
C MET A 92 -0.51 -2.61 4.32
N LEU A 93 -0.39 -2.97 3.04
CA LEU A 93 -1.49 -2.87 2.08
C LEU A 93 -2.69 -3.73 2.46
N GLY A 94 -2.47 -4.84 3.16
CA GLY A 94 -3.53 -5.71 3.67
C GLY A 94 -4.41 -5.10 4.77
N GLU A 95 -3.96 -4.00 5.40
CA GLU A 95 -4.72 -3.28 6.42
C GLU A 95 -5.45 -2.03 5.88
N MET A 96 -5.28 -1.72 4.60
CA MET A 96 -5.74 -0.50 3.96
C MET A 96 -6.58 -0.82 2.73
N TRP A 97 -7.70 -0.16 2.59
CA TRP A 97 -8.58 -0.29 1.42
C TRP A 97 -8.52 0.92 0.47
N GLN A 98 -8.08 2.09 0.98
CA GLN A 98 -7.93 3.30 0.19
C GLN A 98 -6.81 3.16 -0.85
N ARG A 99 -6.80 4.06 -1.84
CA ARG A 99 -5.70 4.17 -2.80
C ARG A 99 -4.39 4.46 -2.06
N ILE A 100 -3.33 3.70 -2.41
CA ILE A 100 -1.97 3.90 -1.89
C ILE A 100 -0.98 3.95 -3.05
N ASP A 101 -0.20 5.01 -3.13
CA ASP A 101 0.91 5.14 -4.07
C ASP A 101 2.20 4.63 -3.40
N VAL A 102 2.88 3.68 -4.03
CA VAL A 102 4.10 3.06 -3.48
C VAL A 102 5.29 3.34 -4.39
N ASN A 103 6.32 3.95 -3.83
CA ASN A 103 7.60 4.17 -4.48
C ASN A 103 8.64 3.19 -3.92
N PHE A 104 9.13 2.27 -4.75
CA PHE A 104 10.28 1.43 -4.44
C PHE A 104 11.55 2.08 -4.97
N LEU A 105 12.48 2.38 -4.08
CA LEU A 105 13.75 3.01 -4.39
C LEU A 105 14.87 1.96 -4.30
N TYR A 106 15.33 1.48 -5.44
CA TYR A 106 16.49 0.61 -5.57
C TYR A 106 17.78 1.43 -5.68
N GLU A 107 18.93 0.81 -5.69
CA GLU A 107 20.22 1.50 -5.70
C GLU A 107 20.39 2.42 -6.93
N TYR A 108 19.89 2.01 -8.10
CA TYR A 108 20.03 2.74 -9.37
C TYR A 108 18.73 2.93 -10.14
N GLU A 109 17.63 2.40 -9.63
CA GLU A 109 16.36 2.39 -10.33
C GLU A 109 15.21 2.69 -9.34
N GLU A 110 14.08 3.10 -9.89
CA GLU A 110 12.86 3.31 -9.14
C GLU A 110 11.70 2.55 -9.78
N ALA A 111 10.72 2.18 -8.96
CA ALA A 111 9.43 1.75 -9.42
C ALA A 111 8.34 2.54 -8.69
N ARG A 112 7.41 3.13 -9.42
CA ARG A 112 6.24 3.79 -8.87
C ARG A 112 4.99 3.04 -9.28
N LEU A 113 4.21 2.65 -8.28
CA LEU A 113 3.01 1.85 -8.45
C LEU A 113 1.86 2.47 -7.69
N VAL A 114 0.67 2.37 -8.27
CA VAL A 114 -0.58 2.78 -7.64
C VAL A 114 -1.37 1.53 -7.30
N PHE A 115 -1.67 1.36 -6.02
CA PHE A 115 -2.62 0.35 -5.55
C PHE A 115 -3.97 1.03 -5.40
N ALA A 116 -4.88 0.72 -6.30
CA ALA A 116 -6.21 1.30 -6.36
C ALA A 116 -6.99 1.08 -5.05
N GLU A 117 -8.05 1.84 -4.86
CA GLU A 117 -9.02 1.59 -3.79
C GLU A 117 -9.71 0.24 -4.00
N ASP A 118 -10.16 -0.35 -2.90
CA ASP A 118 -10.87 -1.61 -2.87
C ASP A 118 -11.85 -1.58 -1.70
N TYR A 119 -13.13 -1.45 -2.03
CA TYR A 119 -14.18 -1.45 -1.02
C TYR A 119 -15.41 -2.16 -1.53
N ASP A 120 -16.16 -2.72 -0.62
CA ASP A 120 -17.45 -3.32 -0.84
C ASP A 120 -18.57 -2.46 -0.28
N GLU A 121 -19.64 -2.35 -1.00
CA GLU A 121 -20.83 -1.64 -0.61
C GLU A 121 -22.02 -2.60 -0.49
N ALA A 122 -22.68 -2.59 0.65
CA ALA A 122 -23.93 -3.32 0.81
C ALA A 122 -25.09 -2.52 0.20
N VAL A 123 -25.62 -3.00 -0.91
CA VAL A 123 -26.69 -2.36 -1.65
C VAL A 123 -28.02 -3.07 -1.39
N GLU A 124 -29.05 -2.32 -0.95
CA GLU A 124 -30.40 -2.84 -0.81
C GLU A 124 -31.15 -2.69 -2.12
N ASN A 125 -31.52 -3.83 -2.75
CA ASN A 125 -32.36 -3.82 -3.92
C ASN A 125 -33.85 -3.75 -3.50
N THR A 126 -34.46 -2.59 -3.66
CA THR A 126 -35.90 -2.40 -3.55
C THR A 126 -36.58 -2.62 -4.90
N PRO A 127 -37.67 -3.41 -5.03
CA PRO A 127 -38.61 -3.81 -3.99
C PRO A 127 -38.35 -5.13 -3.28
N ALA A 128 -37.33 -5.89 -3.72
CA ALA A 128 -37.15 -7.26 -3.21
C ALA A 128 -36.50 -7.32 -1.81
N ARG A 129 -35.94 -6.21 -1.32
CA ARG A 129 -35.17 -6.12 -0.05
C ARG A 129 -34.04 -7.15 0.04
N ILE A 130 -33.43 -7.45 -1.09
CA ILE A 130 -32.25 -8.32 -1.15
C ILE A 130 -31.03 -7.42 -0.95
N LEU A 131 -30.24 -7.70 0.08
CA LEU A 131 -28.92 -7.12 0.25
C LEU A 131 -27.93 -7.90 -0.64
N TYR A 132 -27.19 -7.20 -1.45
CA TYR A 132 -26.04 -7.74 -2.17
C TYR A 132 -24.84 -6.84 -2.01
N THR A 133 -23.66 -7.38 -2.19
CA THR A 133 -22.41 -6.62 -2.08
C THR A 133 -21.94 -6.24 -3.47
N GLU A 134 -21.72 -4.95 -3.71
CA GLU A 134 -21.03 -4.43 -4.87
C GLU A 134 -19.58 -4.21 -4.52
N TYR A 135 -18.68 -4.70 -5.37
CA TYR A 135 -17.24 -4.54 -5.23
C TYR A 135 -16.77 -3.43 -6.15
N HIS A 136 -16.01 -2.49 -5.60
CA HIS A 136 -15.52 -1.32 -6.31
C HIS A 136 -13.99 -1.28 -6.33
N GLY A 137 -13.45 -1.00 -7.52
CA GLY A 137 -12.02 -0.90 -7.74
C GLY A 137 -11.32 -2.25 -7.96
N SER A 138 -10.09 -2.18 -8.42
CA SER A 138 -9.24 -3.34 -8.68
C SER A 138 -8.24 -3.64 -7.55
N GLY A 139 -8.32 -2.90 -6.47
CA GLY A 139 -7.32 -2.86 -5.41
C GLY A 139 -6.99 -4.19 -4.78
N SER A 140 -7.98 -5.08 -4.56
CA SER A 140 -7.74 -6.39 -3.96
C SER A 140 -6.85 -7.27 -4.85
N ASN A 141 -7.04 -7.20 -6.17
CA ASN A 141 -6.23 -7.96 -7.12
C ASN A 141 -4.77 -7.47 -7.11
N TYR A 142 -4.56 -6.17 -7.13
CA TYR A 142 -3.21 -5.58 -7.08
C TYR A 142 -2.50 -5.90 -5.76
N ARG A 143 -3.21 -5.92 -4.62
CA ARG A 143 -2.65 -6.30 -3.30
C ARG A 143 -2.23 -7.76 -3.22
N GLN A 144 -2.68 -8.61 -4.14
CA GLN A 144 -2.29 -10.02 -4.25
C GLN A 144 -1.08 -10.27 -5.15
N CYS A 145 -0.55 -9.24 -5.84
CA CYS A 145 0.63 -9.36 -6.71
C CYS A 145 1.94 -9.63 -5.95
N PHE A 146 1.88 -10.04 -4.69
CA PHE A 146 3.06 -10.35 -3.88
C PHE A 146 3.23 -11.87 -3.72
N TYR A 147 4.42 -12.35 -4.03
CA TYR A 147 4.82 -13.71 -3.77
C TYR A 147 5.89 -13.72 -2.67
N ASP A 148 5.58 -14.31 -1.52
CA ASP A 148 6.47 -14.37 -0.36
C ASP A 148 7.12 -13.00 -0.05
N LYS A 149 6.30 -11.93 0.08
CA LYS A 149 6.69 -10.53 0.35
C LYS A 149 7.48 -9.81 -0.75
N GLU A 150 7.71 -10.44 -1.88
CA GLU A 150 8.27 -9.85 -3.09
C GLU A 150 7.15 -9.47 -4.05
N LEU A 151 7.17 -8.23 -4.57
CA LEU A 151 6.21 -7.78 -5.56
C LEU A 151 6.52 -8.41 -6.93
N ASN A 152 5.53 -9.04 -7.54
CA ASN A 152 5.60 -9.52 -8.91
C ASN A 152 5.16 -8.40 -9.87
N TYR A 153 6.12 -7.70 -10.46
CA TYR A 153 5.87 -6.59 -11.39
C TYR A 153 5.14 -7.03 -12.65
N GLN A 154 5.44 -8.22 -13.16
CA GLN A 154 4.76 -8.73 -14.37
C GLN A 154 3.30 -9.03 -14.12
N GLU A 155 2.97 -9.56 -12.95
CA GLU A 155 1.57 -9.79 -12.55
C GLU A 155 0.85 -8.47 -12.32
N TYR A 156 1.48 -7.50 -11.66
CA TYR A 156 0.97 -6.15 -11.50
C TYR A 156 0.62 -5.53 -12.87
N ASP A 157 1.56 -5.54 -13.81
CA ASP A 157 1.37 -4.95 -15.13
C ASP A 157 0.28 -5.70 -15.94
N ARG A 158 0.12 -7.01 -15.75
CA ARG A 158 -0.90 -7.82 -16.42
C ARG A 158 -2.33 -7.46 -16.00
N LEU A 159 -2.50 -7.00 -14.77
CA LEU A 159 -3.82 -6.62 -14.25
C LEU A 159 -4.34 -5.30 -14.83
N PHE A 160 -3.53 -4.54 -15.55
CA PHE A 160 -3.92 -3.23 -16.07
C PHE A 160 -5.14 -3.29 -17.02
N GLU A 161 -5.24 -4.33 -17.87
CA GLU A 161 -6.39 -4.52 -18.76
C GLU A 161 -7.71 -4.68 -17.95
N MET A 162 -7.65 -5.34 -16.81
CA MET A 162 -8.80 -5.47 -15.91
C MET A 162 -9.09 -4.13 -15.20
N ALA A 163 -8.06 -3.44 -14.74
CA ALA A 163 -8.19 -2.17 -14.05
C ALA A 163 -8.90 -1.12 -14.92
N VAL A 164 -8.63 -1.10 -16.23
CA VAL A 164 -9.30 -0.20 -17.20
C VAL A 164 -10.84 -0.32 -17.16
N ALA A 165 -11.35 -1.49 -16.81
CA ALA A 165 -12.79 -1.71 -16.68
C ALA A 165 -13.39 -1.37 -15.31
N MET A 166 -12.54 -1.21 -14.28
CA MET A 166 -12.98 -1.11 -12.87
C MET A 166 -12.61 0.20 -12.19
N ASP A 167 -11.50 0.80 -12.58
CA ASP A 167 -10.93 1.94 -11.85
C ASP A 167 -11.23 3.28 -12.52
N LYS A 168 -11.08 4.35 -11.74
CA LYS A 168 -11.25 5.73 -12.21
C LYS A 168 -10.11 6.12 -13.16
N LEU A 169 -10.43 6.97 -14.13
CA LEU A 169 -9.47 7.45 -15.13
C LEU A 169 -8.17 8.00 -14.52
N GLU A 170 -8.26 8.78 -13.45
CA GLU A 170 -7.07 9.37 -12.81
C GLU A 170 -6.14 8.28 -12.23
N VAL A 171 -6.70 7.21 -11.66
CA VAL A 171 -5.91 6.08 -11.14
C VAL A 171 -5.15 5.39 -12.26
N LEU A 172 -5.82 5.14 -13.38
CA LEU A 172 -5.24 4.47 -14.56
C LEU A 172 -4.16 5.32 -15.22
N VAL A 173 -4.37 6.63 -15.29
CA VAL A 173 -3.39 7.59 -15.79
C VAL A 173 -2.15 7.58 -14.90
N ASP A 174 -2.31 7.65 -13.58
CA ASP A 174 -1.19 7.64 -12.64
C ASP A 174 -0.45 6.30 -12.64
N MET A 175 -1.15 5.17 -12.75
CA MET A 175 -0.54 3.85 -12.97
C MET A 175 0.33 3.85 -14.22
N SER A 176 -0.21 4.34 -15.33
CA SER A 176 0.49 4.36 -16.62
C SER A 176 1.72 5.25 -16.58
N PHE A 177 1.61 6.47 -16.07
CA PHE A 177 2.75 7.36 -15.93
C PHE A 177 3.79 6.82 -14.97
N GLY A 178 3.41 6.29 -13.81
CA GLY A 178 4.33 5.70 -12.86
C GLY A 178 5.15 4.57 -13.47
N ARG A 179 4.51 3.66 -14.21
CA ARG A 179 5.18 2.54 -14.85
C ARG A 179 6.03 2.93 -16.07
N LEU A 180 5.62 3.95 -16.83
CA LEU A 180 6.38 4.41 -18.00
C LEU A 180 7.59 5.26 -17.63
N GLU A 181 7.46 6.12 -16.62
CA GLU A 181 8.53 6.99 -16.12
C GLU A 181 9.57 6.20 -15.33
N PHE A 182 9.13 5.21 -14.54
CA PHE A 182 9.96 4.36 -13.67
C PHE A 182 9.83 2.88 -14.06
N PRO A 183 10.44 2.46 -15.18
CA PRO A 183 10.16 1.19 -15.84
C PRO A 183 10.88 -0.03 -15.24
N TYR A 184 11.08 -0.08 -13.92
CA TYR A 184 11.70 -1.23 -13.26
C TYR A 184 10.96 -2.53 -13.62
N GLU A 185 11.67 -3.51 -14.15
CA GLU A 185 11.13 -4.80 -14.65
C GLU A 185 9.94 -4.68 -15.64
N LEU A 186 9.76 -3.54 -16.30
CA LEU A 186 8.67 -3.34 -17.24
C LEU A 186 8.95 -4.03 -18.58
N THR A 187 8.10 -4.99 -18.96
CA THR A 187 8.21 -5.69 -20.24
C THR A 187 7.81 -4.81 -21.42
N GLY A 188 8.29 -5.15 -22.63
CA GLY A 188 7.94 -4.41 -23.85
C GLY A 188 6.42 -4.42 -24.12
N LYS A 189 5.74 -5.56 -23.88
CA LYS A 189 4.28 -5.70 -24.05
C LYS A 189 3.52 -4.80 -23.08
N ALA A 190 3.85 -4.84 -21.79
CA ALA A 190 3.19 -4.00 -20.79
C ALA A 190 3.42 -2.52 -21.06
N ARG A 191 4.65 -2.14 -21.48
CA ARG A 191 4.97 -0.77 -21.88
C ARG A 191 4.07 -0.26 -23.00
N GLU A 192 3.78 -1.10 -23.99
CA GLU A 192 2.91 -0.71 -25.10
C GLU A 192 1.48 -0.54 -24.63
N ASN A 193 0.94 -1.44 -23.80
CA ASN A 193 -0.41 -1.31 -23.24
C ASN A 193 -0.58 0.05 -22.51
N TYR A 194 0.38 0.41 -21.65
CA TYR A 194 0.34 1.71 -20.96
C TYR A 194 0.42 2.91 -21.92
N ARG A 195 1.24 2.81 -22.98
CA ARG A 195 1.37 3.87 -23.99
C ARG A 195 0.13 4.05 -24.83
N GLU A 196 -0.50 2.95 -25.25
CA GLU A 196 -1.75 2.99 -26.00
C GLU A 196 -2.83 3.66 -25.17
N TYR A 197 -2.97 3.28 -23.92
CA TYR A 197 -3.95 3.86 -23.00
C TYR A 197 -3.82 5.38 -22.81
N ILE A 198 -2.60 5.92 -22.80
CA ILE A 198 -2.39 7.37 -22.61
C ILE A 198 -2.61 8.15 -23.93
N ARG A 199 -2.53 7.50 -25.09
CA ARG A 199 -2.71 8.16 -26.39
C ARG A 199 -4.18 8.37 -26.75
N ASP A 200 -5.06 7.51 -26.27
CA ASP A 200 -6.50 7.56 -26.50
C ASP A 200 -7.21 8.47 -25.48
#